data_73af78e0326676e703711583dd3f78a2
#
_entry.id   73af78e0326676e703711583dd3f78a2
#
_cell.length_a   1.000
_cell.length_b   1.000
_cell.length_c   1.000
_cell.angle_alpha   90.00
_cell.angle_beta   90.00
_cell.angle_gamma   90.00
#
_symmetry.space_group_name_H-M   'P 1'
#
loop_
_entity.id
_entity.type
_entity.pdbx_description
1 polymer ?
#
loop_
_entity_poly.entity_id
_entity_poly.type
_entity_poly.pdbx_seq_one_letter_code
_entity_poly.pdbx_strand_id
1 'polypeptide(L)'
;MQTTMNNSNEGTSGMTIKRRFTTTGEDPFQAFDWITTDLEIRNMDGTLADNMLGVCFPSGFEGVPGTVAAQKYLRKAGVPAALRPVPEEGVPTWLQRSAPDEEKLQNLEASERFIAETDFRQMFRRLAGTWTYWGWKYGY
;
A
#
# COMPACT_ATOMS: atom_id res chain seq x y z
N MET A 1 -4.22 41.22 -4.82
CA MET A 1 -5.57 40.62 -4.71
C MET A 1 -5.36 39.15 -4.45
N GLN A 2 -5.45 38.75 -3.18
CA GLN A 2 -5.38 37.32 -2.79
C GLN A 2 -6.78 36.77 -2.84
N THR A 3 -7.01 35.80 -3.71
CA THR A 3 -8.27 35.06 -3.78
C THR A 3 -8.22 33.93 -2.76
N THR A 4 -8.84 34.13 -1.62
CA THR A 4 -9.09 33.11 -0.61
C THR A 4 -10.16 32.17 -1.16
N MET A 5 -9.79 30.96 -1.57
CA MET A 5 -10.76 29.91 -1.83
C MET A 5 -11.26 29.38 -0.49
N ASN A 6 -12.40 29.87 -0.06
CA ASN A 6 -13.21 29.26 0.97
C ASN A 6 -13.79 27.95 0.42
N ASN A 7 -13.23 26.83 0.83
CA ASN A 7 -13.81 25.52 0.62
C ASN A 7 -14.78 25.26 1.79
N SER A 8 -15.98 25.78 1.66
CA SER A 8 -17.12 25.47 2.53
C SER A 8 -17.64 24.07 2.16
N ASN A 9 -17.07 23.04 2.76
CA ASN A 9 -17.66 21.72 2.77
C ASN A 9 -18.64 21.69 3.94
N GLU A 10 -19.83 22.21 3.71
CA GLU A 10 -20.98 22.02 4.62
C GLU A 10 -21.51 20.60 4.44
N GLY A 11 -21.41 19.79 5.50
CA GLY A 11 -22.26 18.64 5.71
C GLY A 11 -21.61 17.28 5.60
N THR A 12 -20.88 16.92 6.63
CA THR A 12 -21.03 15.69 7.42
C THR A 12 -20.04 15.80 8.57
N SER A 13 -20.58 15.85 9.78
CA SER A 13 -19.83 15.84 11.03
C SER A 13 -19.16 14.47 11.21
N GLY A 14 -18.12 14.20 10.45
CA GLY A 14 -17.29 13.03 10.63
C GLY A 14 -16.35 13.18 11.82
N MET A 15 -15.78 12.06 12.27
CA MET A 15 -14.81 12.04 13.35
C MET A 15 -13.52 12.75 12.93
N THR A 16 -13.09 13.75 13.71
CA THR A 16 -11.82 14.45 13.47
C THR A 16 -10.70 13.79 14.27
N ILE A 17 -9.73 13.19 13.56
CA ILE A 17 -8.55 12.60 14.19
C ILE A 17 -7.35 13.52 13.93
N LYS A 18 -6.74 14.04 15.01
CA LYS A 18 -5.51 14.84 14.90
C LYS A 18 -4.35 13.97 14.41
N ARG A 19 -3.58 14.46 13.44
CA ARG A 19 -2.32 13.81 13.02
C ARG A 19 -1.37 13.70 14.22
N ARG A 20 -0.78 12.51 14.40
CA ARG A 20 0.18 12.23 15.46
C ARG A 20 1.52 11.73 14.91
N PHE A 21 1.50 10.92 13.85
CA PHE A 21 2.66 10.22 13.32
C PHE A 21 3.05 10.68 11.91
N THR A 22 2.28 11.60 11.31
CA THR A 22 2.50 12.06 9.94
C THR A 22 2.42 13.57 9.87
N THR A 23 3.15 14.18 8.94
CA THR A 23 3.11 15.60 8.61
C THR A 23 2.23 15.85 7.39
N THR A 24 1.46 16.93 7.40
CA THR A 24 0.63 17.28 6.25
C THR A 24 1.52 17.66 5.05
N GLY A 25 1.24 17.03 3.90
CA GLY A 25 1.98 17.31 2.66
C GLY A 25 3.23 16.46 2.46
N GLU A 26 3.63 15.63 3.45
CA GLU A 26 4.77 14.74 3.35
C GLU A 26 4.31 13.29 3.12
N ASP A 27 5.08 12.54 2.32
CA ASP A 27 4.86 11.09 2.19
C ASP A 27 5.32 10.41 3.50
N PRO A 28 4.41 9.73 4.23
CA PRO A 28 4.73 9.08 5.50
C PRO A 28 5.84 8.03 5.38
N PHE A 29 6.09 7.50 4.20
CA PHE A 29 7.16 6.51 3.99
C PHE A 29 8.56 7.13 3.97
N GLN A 30 8.69 8.44 3.77
CA GLN A 30 9.98 9.14 3.82
C GLN A 30 10.52 9.31 5.24
N ALA A 31 9.70 9.07 6.26
CA ALA A 31 10.11 9.12 7.66
C ALA A 31 10.89 7.88 8.11
N PHE A 32 11.05 6.89 7.25
CA PHE A 32 11.68 5.61 7.59
C PHE A 32 12.81 5.28 6.64
N ASP A 33 13.86 4.64 7.17
CA ASP A 33 14.88 3.99 6.36
C ASP A 33 14.34 2.63 5.89
N TRP A 34 14.58 2.30 4.62
CA TRP A 34 14.11 1.08 3.97
C TRP A 34 15.28 0.20 3.59
N ILE A 35 15.16 -1.07 3.88
CA ILE A 35 16.14 -2.08 3.51
C ILE A 35 15.51 -3.13 2.62
N THR A 36 16.32 -3.75 1.78
CA THR A 36 15.90 -4.84 0.89
C THR A 36 16.76 -6.06 1.16
N THR A 37 16.14 -7.20 1.42
CA THR A 37 16.82 -8.46 1.64
C THR A 37 15.98 -9.66 1.21
N ASP A 38 16.63 -10.79 1.04
CA ASP A 38 15.96 -12.06 0.82
C ASP A 38 15.52 -12.65 2.17
N LEU A 39 14.31 -13.20 2.23
CA LEU A 39 13.74 -13.81 3.42
C LEU A 39 13.60 -15.30 3.21
N GLU A 40 14.36 -16.09 3.95
CA GLU A 40 14.23 -17.55 4.01
C GLU A 40 13.30 -17.94 5.15
N ILE A 41 12.36 -18.80 4.86
CA ILE A 41 11.43 -19.36 5.82
C ILE A 41 11.72 -20.84 5.94
N ARG A 42 12.10 -21.28 7.13
CA ARG A 42 12.45 -22.66 7.38
C ARG A 42 11.43 -23.35 8.31
N ASN A 43 11.20 -24.62 8.05
CA ASN A 43 10.45 -25.52 8.93
C ASN A 43 11.23 -25.81 10.21
N MET A 44 10.57 -26.41 11.19
CA MET A 44 11.23 -26.81 12.46
C MET A 44 12.36 -27.83 12.25
N ASP A 45 12.29 -28.63 11.18
CA ASP A 45 13.33 -29.59 10.79
C ASP A 45 14.52 -28.96 10.02
N GLY A 46 14.49 -27.62 9.81
CA GLY A 46 15.51 -26.88 9.10
C GLY A 46 15.37 -26.86 7.58
N THR A 47 14.40 -27.56 7.01
CA THR A 47 14.12 -27.53 5.57
C THR A 47 13.56 -26.16 5.15
N LEU A 48 13.86 -25.73 3.92
CA LEU A 48 13.34 -24.49 3.37
C LEU A 48 11.84 -24.65 3.08
N ALA A 49 11.01 -23.86 3.75
CA ALA A 49 9.56 -23.86 3.55
C ALA A 49 9.13 -22.86 2.46
N ASP A 50 9.79 -21.70 2.40
CA ASP A 50 9.50 -20.65 1.44
C ASP A 50 10.72 -19.73 1.29
N ASN A 51 10.83 -19.05 0.16
CA ASN A 51 11.86 -18.05 -0.10
C ASN A 51 11.21 -16.84 -0.78
N MET A 52 11.37 -15.67 -0.17
CA MET A 52 10.89 -14.41 -0.73
C MET A 52 12.10 -13.54 -1.06
N LEU A 53 12.31 -13.30 -2.36
CA LEU A 53 13.46 -12.55 -2.84
C LEU A 53 13.17 -11.05 -2.89
N GLY A 54 14.17 -10.24 -2.55
CA GLY A 54 14.13 -8.79 -2.70
C GLY A 54 13.03 -8.09 -1.91
N VAL A 55 12.72 -8.56 -0.70
CA VAL A 55 11.67 -7.95 0.13
C VAL A 55 12.15 -6.65 0.74
N CYS A 56 11.44 -5.56 0.48
CA CYS A 56 11.70 -4.23 0.99
C CYS A 56 10.79 -3.90 2.19
N PHE A 57 11.39 -3.56 3.33
CA PHE A 57 10.68 -3.21 4.57
C PHE A 57 11.44 -2.17 5.40
N PRO A 58 10.78 -1.52 6.39
CA PRO A 58 11.46 -0.56 7.26
C PRO A 58 12.57 -1.21 8.06
N SER A 59 13.71 -0.53 8.24
CA SER A 59 14.91 -1.05 8.92
C SER A 59 14.64 -1.58 10.34
N GLY A 60 13.60 -1.13 11.02
CA GLY A 60 13.20 -1.66 12.34
C GLY A 60 12.48 -3.02 12.30
N PHE A 61 12.23 -3.60 11.11
CA PHE A 61 11.55 -4.90 10.93
C PHE A 61 12.50 -6.06 10.61
N GLU A 62 13.78 -5.89 10.82
CA GLU A 62 14.78 -6.93 10.54
C GLU A 62 14.53 -8.22 11.31
N GLY A 63 14.87 -9.36 10.70
CA GLY A 63 14.74 -10.68 11.31
C GLY A 63 13.31 -11.19 11.38
N VAL A 64 12.94 -11.77 12.52
CA VAL A 64 11.66 -12.47 12.72
C VAL A 64 10.44 -11.57 12.46
N PRO A 65 10.36 -10.33 12.94
CA PRO A 65 9.20 -9.47 12.69
C PRO A 65 8.92 -9.24 11.21
N GLY A 66 9.94 -8.92 10.43
CA GLY A 66 9.82 -8.71 8.97
C GLY A 66 9.42 -9.98 8.24
N THR A 67 10.04 -11.12 8.59
CA THR A 67 9.72 -12.42 8.00
C THR A 67 8.26 -12.80 8.24
N VAL A 68 7.78 -12.70 9.48
CA VAL A 68 6.39 -13.01 9.83
C VAL A 68 5.42 -12.06 9.13
N ALA A 69 5.71 -10.76 9.11
CA ALA A 69 4.86 -9.78 8.45
C ALA A 69 4.81 -10.02 6.93
N ALA A 70 5.94 -10.30 6.28
CA ALA A 70 6.00 -10.63 4.86
C ALA A 70 5.15 -11.86 4.54
N GLN A 71 5.30 -12.94 5.29
CA GLN A 71 4.53 -14.16 5.10
C GLN A 71 3.03 -13.99 5.23
N LYS A 72 2.59 -13.18 6.21
CA LYS A 72 1.19 -13.03 6.56
C LYS A 72 0.46 -12.03 5.68
N TYR A 73 1.13 -10.99 5.22
CA TYR A 73 0.46 -9.83 4.63
C TYR A 73 0.84 -9.52 3.19
N LEU A 74 2.04 -9.87 2.72
CA LEU A 74 2.38 -9.71 1.31
C LEU A 74 1.62 -10.75 0.47
N ARG A 75 1.05 -10.29 -0.64
CA ARG A 75 0.42 -11.18 -1.63
C ARG A 75 1.50 -11.91 -2.41
N LYS A 76 1.46 -13.22 -2.40
CA LYS A 76 2.49 -14.07 -3.01
C LYS A 76 2.35 -14.23 -4.52
N ALA A 77 1.21 -13.88 -5.10
CA ALA A 77 0.96 -13.95 -6.54
C ALA A 77 -0.30 -13.16 -6.92
N GLY A 78 -0.51 -12.99 -8.22
CA GLY A 78 -1.76 -12.47 -8.77
C GLY A 78 -1.95 -10.97 -8.63
N VAL A 79 -0.91 -10.22 -8.28
CA VAL A 79 -0.95 -8.76 -8.23
C VAL A 79 -0.63 -8.21 -9.60
N PRO A 80 -1.54 -7.44 -10.23
CA PRO A 80 -1.25 -6.83 -11.53
C PRO A 80 -0.02 -5.93 -11.46
N ALA A 81 0.94 -6.13 -12.39
CA ALA A 81 2.17 -5.34 -12.45
C ALA A 81 1.92 -3.87 -12.81
N ALA A 82 0.79 -3.56 -13.44
CA ALA A 82 0.36 -2.21 -13.74
C ALA A 82 -1.08 -1.99 -13.27
N LEU A 83 -1.28 -0.87 -12.58
CA LEU A 83 -2.57 -0.45 -12.04
C LEU A 83 -2.94 0.94 -12.57
N ARG A 84 -4.23 1.19 -12.72
CA ARG A 84 -4.79 2.51 -13.00
C ARG A 84 -5.85 2.88 -11.98
N PRO A 85 -5.97 4.17 -11.61
CA PRO A 85 -7.08 4.62 -10.77
C PRO A 85 -8.41 4.46 -11.51
N VAL A 86 -9.45 4.14 -10.77
CA VAL A 86 -10.82 4.09 -11.27
C VAL A 86 -11.53 5.35 -10.77
N PRO A 87 -11.85 6.31 -11.66
CA PRO A 87 -12.59 7.50 -11.28
C PRO A 87 -13.91 7.13 -10.60
N GLU A 88 -14.19 7.73 -9.47
CA GLU A 88 -15.44 7.58 -8.74
C GLU A 88 -15.89 8.99 -8.30
N GLU A 89 -17.15 9.33 -8.59
CA GLU A 89 -17.70 10.64 -8.27
C GLU A 89 -17.64 10.92 -6.77
N GLY A 90 -17.19 12.11 -6.40
CA GLY A 90 -17.04 12.54 -5.03
C GLY A 90 -15.83 11.95 -4.29
N VAL A 91 -15.14 10.95 -4.83
CA VAL A 91 -13.96 10.34 -4.20
C VAL A 91 -12.69 11.11 -4.59
N PRO A 92 -11.90 11.60 -3.60
CA PRO A 92 -10.61 12.23 -3.90
C PRO A 92 -9.71 11.32 -4.73
N THR A 93 -8.98 11.87 -5.69
CA THR A 93 -8.15 11.09 -6.63
C THR A 93 -7.16 10.16 -5.92
N TRP A 94 -6.56 10.60 -4.82
CA TRP A 94 -5.60 9.83 -4.03
C TRP A 94 -6.25 8.65 -3.27
N LEU A 95 -7.59 8.66 -3.13
CA LEU A 95 -8.35 7.62 -2.43
C LEU A 95 -9.11 6.69 -3.38
N GLN A 96 -9.14 7.00 -4.68
CA GLN A 96 -9.79 6.16 -5.68
C GLN A 96 -9.21 4.75 -5.69
N ARG A 97 -10.08 3.75 -5.83
CA ARG A 97 -9.65 2.36 -5.99
C ARG A 97 -8.84 2.19 -7.26
N SER A 98 -7.98 1.19 -7.28
CA SER A 98 -7.20 0.82 -8.45
C SER A 98 -7.77 -0.43 -9.12
N ALA A 99 -7.65 -0.49 -10.44
CA ALA A 99 -7.94 -1.67 -11.25
C ALA A 99 -6.72 -2.01 -12.13
N PRO A 100 -6.64 -3.23 -12.67
CA PRO A 100 -5.61 -3.58 -13.65
C PRO A 100 -5.61 -2.59 -14.82
N ASP A 101 -4.42 -2.15 -15.23
CA ASP A 101 -4.24 -1.36 -16.45
C ASP A 101 -3.98 -2.33 -17.63
N GLU A 102 -5.07 -2.77 -18.26
CA GLU A 102 -5.02 -3.81 -19.30
C GLU A 102 -4.11 -3.41 -20.46
N GLU A 103 -4.08 -2.14 -20.83
CA GLU A 103 -3.24 -1.65 -21.93
C GLU A 103 -1.76 -1.82 -21.59
N LYS A 104 -1.35 -1.43 -20.38
CA LYS A 104 0.04 -1.61 -19.95
C LYS A 104 0.38 -3.07 -19.73
N LEU A 105 -0.55 -3.87 -19.19
CA LEU A 105 -0.32 -5.29 -18.97
C LEU A 105 -0.16 -6.07 -20.27
N GLN A 106 -0.86 -5.72 -21.34
CA GLN A 106 -0.71 -6.37 -22.65
C GLN A 106 0.68 -6.17 -23.25
N ASN A 107 1.37 -5.07 -22.89
CA ASN A 107 2.73 -4.78 -23.35
C ASN A 107 3.82 -5.57 -22.59
N LEU A 108 3.45 -6.29 -21.53
CA LEU A 108 4.34 -7.16 -20.76
C LEU A 108 4.25 -8.61 -21.23
N GLU A 109 5.33 -9.36 -21.04
CA GLU A 109 5.31 -10.81 -21.19
C GLU A 109 4.28 -11.43 -20.23
N ALA A 110 3.66 -12.54 -20.64
CA ALA A 110 2.58 -13.17 -19.88
C ALA A 110 2.98 -13.50 -18.44
N SER A 111 4.23 -13.89 -18.19
CA SER A 111 4.81 -14.19 -16.88
C SER A 111 5.02 -12.96 -15.99
N GLU A 112 5.07 -11.77 -16.58
CA GLU A 112 5.35 -10.50 -15.88
C GLU A 112 4.09 -9.69 -15.59
N ARG A 113 2.94 -10.10 -16.12
CA ARG A 113 1.67 -9.37 -15.95
C ARG A 113 1.13 -9.43 -14.53
N PHE A 114 1.40 -10.54 -13.83
CA PHE A 114 0.95 -10.76 -12.47
C PHE A 114 2.13 -11.21 -11.61
N ILE A 115 2.42 -10.42 -10.59
CA ILE A 115 3.61 -10.56 -9.74
C ILE A 115 3.21 -10.78 -8.28
N ALA A 116 4.21 -11.02 -7.43
CA ALA A 116 4.06 -10.97 -5.98
C ALA A 116 4.28 -9.54 -5.46
N GLU A 117 3.76 -9.23 -4.28
CA GLU A 117 4.18 -8.04 -3.53
C GLU A 117 5.55 -8.33 -2.88
N THR A 118 6.49 -7.41 -3.06
CA THR A 118 7.82 -7.49 -2.46
C THR A 118 8.17 -6.28 -1.61
N ASP A 119 7.30 -5.29 -1.55
CA ASP A 119 7.52 -4.03 -0.84
C ASP A 119 6.40 -3.81 0.18
N PHE A 120 6.77 -3.60 1.44
CA PHE A 120 5.81 -3.35 2.51
C PHE A 120 4.96 -2.09 2.28
N ARG A 121 5.45 -1.12 1.50
CA ARG A 121 4.65 0.05 1.10
C ARG A 121 3.43 -0.34 0.28
N GLN A 122 3.51 -1.40 -0.53
CA GLN A 122 2.35 -1.94 -1.27
C GLN A 122 1.30 -2.47 -0.29
N MET A 123 1.71 -3.24 0.69
CA MET A 123 0.86 -3.77 1.75
C MET A 123 0.21 -2.64 2.57
N PHE A 124 1.01 -1.68 3.06
CA PHE A 124 0.49 -0.57 3.86
C PHE A 124 -0.49 0.29 3.08
N ARG A 125 -0.19 0.65 1.82
CA ARG A 125 -1.11 1.40 0.96
C ARG A 125 -2.42 0.64 0.72
N ARG A 126 -2.34 -0.65 0.49
CA ARG A 126 -3.52 -1.50 0.28
C ARG A 126 -4.41 -1.56 1.52
N LEU A 127 -3.84 -1.81 2.69
CA LEU A 127 -4.60 -1.91 3.94
C LEU A 127 -5.13 -0.55 4.39
N ALA A 128 -4.26 0.43 4.56
CA ALA A 128 -4.64 1.76 5.01
C ALA A 128 -5.57 2.46 4.02
N GLY A 129 -5.29 2.34 2.71
CA GLY A 129 -6.15 2.90 1.67
C GLY A 129 -7.55 2.32 1.68
N THR A 130 -7.68 1.01 1.85
CA THR A 130 -8.99 0.34 1.95
C THR A 130 -9.78 0.82 3.17
N TRP A 131 -9.14 0.86 4.34
CA TRP A 131 -9.80 1.32 5.56
C TRP A 131 -10.19 2.79 5.49
N THR A 132 -9.31 3.63 4.93
CA THR A 132 -9.61 5.06 4.73
C THR A 132 -10.77 5.26 3.74
N TYR A 133 -10.79 4.49 2.65
CA TYR A 133 -11.89 4.52 1.69
C TYR A 133 -13.23 4.13 2.32
N TRP A 134 -13.26 3.07 3.11
CA TRP A 134 -14.47 2.67 3.81
C TRP A 134 -14.93 3.72 4.83
N GLY A 135 -14.00 4.23 5.64
CA GLY A 135 -14.31 5.30 6.60
C GLY A 135 -14.88 6.53 5.90
N TRP A 136 -14.20 6.98 4.84
CA TRP A 136 -14.65 8.13 4.06
C TRP A 136 -16.03 7.89 3.43
N LYS A 137 -16.27 6.72 2.83
CA LYS A 137 -17.54 6.38 2.16
C LYS A 137 -18.73 6.33 3.11
N TYR A 138 -18.50 5.96 4.37
CA TYR A 138 -19.54 5.87 5.39
C TYR A 138 -19.60 7.10 6.33
N GLY A 139 -18.86 8.16 6.03
CA GLY A 139 -18.96 9.45 6.72
C GLY A 139 -18.27 9.50 8.10
N TYR A 140 -17.25 8.67 8.33
CA TYR A 140 -16.44 8.70 9.55
C TYR A 140 -15.33 9.74 9.48
#